data_d97976923bc6333fb4737ad03166b010
#
_entry.id   d97976923bc6333fb4737ad03166b010
#
_cell.length_a   1.000
_cell.length_b   1.000
_cell.length_c   1.000
_cell.angle_alpha   90.00
_cell.angle_beta   90.00
_cell.angle_gamma   90.00
#
_symmetry.space_group_name_H-M   'P 1'
#
loop_
_entity.id
_entity.type
_entity.pdbx_description
1 polymer ?
#
loop_
_entity_poly.entity_id
_entity_poly.type
_entity_poly.pdbx_seq_one_letter_code
_entity_poly.pdbx_strand_id
1 'polypeptide(L)'
;MFLLSRLPKRTALSAVAPRQPRLSLVSSQPVRFKRYEAYDAQLDQDALAEARLWYNSFDASQLPKGNTTYARSSGPGGQHVNKTETKAITVIPVKELLAVLPKYLHSAVRSSKYYTAGNDSLTFSAQAHRSRSANLDENRRKLIDEVMGIYRQLTPAETSAEKKKKHQDIEKRFHEARVQDKKYNSAKKQSRRGPQE
;
A
#
# COMPACT_ATOMS: atom_id res chain seq x y z
N MET A 1 -5.18 -7.04 -81.69
CA MET A 1 -6.04 -5.93 -82.09
C MET A 1 -7.09 -5.72 -81.00
N PHE A 2 -6.74 -5.01 -79.93
CA PHE A 2 -7.67 -4.71 -78.82
C PHE A 2 -7.62 -3.24 -78.53
N LEU A 3 -8.72 -2.56 -78.78
CA LEU A 3 -8.95 -1.15 -78.47
C LEU A 3 -9.31 -0.99 -77.00
N LEU A 4 -8.43 -0.26 -76.27
CA LEU A 4 -8.68 0.17 -74.88
C LEU A 4 -9.40 1.51 -74.92
N SER A 5 -10.68 1.51 -74.56
CA SER A 5 -11.49 2.70 -74.35
C SER A 5 -11.13 3.37 -73.02
N ARG A 6 -10.64 4.59 -73.08
CA ARG A 6 -10.36 5.45 -71.91
C ARG A 6 -11.66 6.07 -71.39
N LEU A 7 -12.03 5.80 -70.12
CA LEU A 7 -13.09 6.51 -69.41
C LEU A 7 -12.51 7.83 -68.79
N PRO A 8 -13.29 8.93 -68.80
CA PRO A 8 -12.85 10.20 -68.21
C PRO A 8 -12.92 10.18 -66.67
N LYS A 9 -11.90 10.69 -66.02
CA LYS A 9 -11.84 10.89 -64.56
C LYS A 9 -12.83 11.99 -64.15
N ARG A 10 -13.81 11.64 -63.33
CA ARG A 10 -14.66 12.60 -62.63
C ARG A 10 -13.85 13.22 -61.48
N THR A 11 -13.57 14.51 -61.59
CA THR A 11 -13.08 15.34 -60.47
C THR A 11 -14.20 15.59 -59.51
N ALA A 12 -14.14 14.94 -58.31
CA ALA A 12 -15.06 15.23 -57.19
C ALA A 12 -14.62 16.53 -56.53
N LEU A 13 -15.41 17.57 -56.63
CA LEU A 13 -15.28 18.77 -55.81
C LEU A 13 -15.70 18.40 -54.37
N SER A 14 -14.70 18.39 -53.50
CA SER A 14 -14.87 18.23 -52.07
C SER A 14 -15.51 19.49 -51.49
N ALA A 15 -16.80 19.41 -51.14
CA ALA A 15 -17.48 20.45 -50.40
C ALA A 15 -16.99 20.42 -48.94
N VAL A 16 -16.19 21.42 -48.57
CA VAL A 16 -15.83 21.66 -47.18
C VAL A 16 -17.04 22.17 -46.42
N ALA A 17 -17.61 21.33 -45.60
CA ALA A 17 -18.71 21.73 -44.70
C ALA A 17 -18.17 22.70 -43.61
N PRO A 18 -18.93 23.76 -43.26
CA PRO A 18 -18.48 24.70 -42.24
C PRO A 18 -18.45 24.00 -40.89
N ARG A 19 -17.26 24.03 -40.26
CA ARG A 19 -16.99 23.52 -38.91
C ARG A 19 -17.78 24.38 -37.91
N GLN A 20 -18.85 23.83 -37.37
CA GLN A 20 -19.58 24.46 -36.28
C GLN A 20 -18.66 24.55 -35.05
N PRO A 21 -18.60 25.68 -34.33
CA PRO A 21 -17.87 25.80 -33.11
C PRO A 21 -18.50 24.85 -32.05
N ARG A 22 -17.77 23.84 -31.66
CA ARG A 22 -18.16 23.00 -30.51
C ARG A 22 -18.09 23.90 -29.28
N LEU A 23 -19.22 24.36 -28.82
CA LEU A 23 -19.38 24.88 -27.46
C LEU A 23 -19.00 23.74 -26.51
N SER A 24 -17.76 23.75 -26.05
CA SER A 24 -17.34 22.91 -24.95
C SER A 24 -18.12 23.39 -23.72
N LEU A 25 -19.20 22.69 -23.40
CA LEU A 25 -19.80 22.72 -22.08
C LEU A 25 -18.69 22.27 -21.13
N VAL A 26 -17.96 23.23 -20.58
CA VAL A 26 -17.11 23.02 -19.41
C VAL A 26 -18.10 22.64 -18.31
N SER A 27 -18.33 21.34 -18.17
CA SER A 27 -19.00 20.78 -17.02
C SER A 27 -18.16 21.15 -15.82
N SER A 28 -18.51 22.23 -15.14
CA SER A 28 -17.99 22.56 -13.83
C SER A 28 -18.57 21.54 -12.85
N GLN A 29 -18.01 20.35 -12.86
CA GLN A 29 -18.26 19.36 -11.80
C GLN A 29 -17.89 20.03 -10.49
N PRO A 30 -18.77 20.08 -9.50
CA PRO A 30 -18.41 20.58 -8.19
C PRO A 30 -17.30 19.70 -7.67
N VAL A 31 -16.09 20.26 -7.55
CA VAL A 31 -14.97 19.56 -6.92
C VAL A 31 -15.39 19.30 -5.48
N ARG A 32 -15.87 18.08 -5.22
CA ARG A 32 -16.10 17.61 -3.86
C ARG A 32 -14.74 17.40 -3.23
N PHE A 33 -14.30 18.35 -2.44
CA PHE A 33 -13.12 18.14 -1.60
C PHE A 33 -13.44 17.00 -0.64
N LYS A 34 -12.68 15.90 -0.74
CA LYS A 34 -12.75 14.83 0.25
C LYS A 34 -12.43 15.46 1.62
N ARG A 35 -13.29 15.22 2.60
CA ARG A 35 -12.94 15.51 3.99
C ARG A 35 -11.68 14.71 4.32
N TYR A 36 -10.78 15.33 5.04
CA TYR A 36 -9.63 14.60 5.56
C TYR A 36 -10.14 13.60 6.59
N GLU A 37 -10.04 12.33 6.25
CA GLU A 37 -10.21 11.23 7.18
C GLU A 37 -8.81 10.69 7.47
N ALA A 38 -8.45 10.57 8.75
CA ALA A 38 -7.20 9.94 9.11
C ALA A 38 -7.21 8.51 8.54
N TYR A 39 -6.08 8.05 8.02
CA TYR A 39 -5.96 6.73 7.41
C TYR A 39 -6.40 5.60 8.35
N ASP A 40 -6.20 5.80 9.65
CA ASP A 40 -6.56 4.89 10.73
C ASP A 40 -8.02 4.99 11.19
N ALA A 41 -8.80 6.00 10.70
CA ALA A 41 -10.18 6.22 11.14
C ALA A 41 -11.15 5.07 10.77
N GLN A 42 -10.83 4.32 9.70
CA GLN A 42 -11.64 3.20 9.22
C GLN A 42 -11.17 1.84 9.78
N LEU A 43 -10.05 1.83 10.53
CA LEU A 43 -9.49 0.62 11.11
C LEU A 43 -10.02 0.44 12.53
N ASP A 44 -10.03 -0.81 12.99
CA ASP A 44 -10.39 -1.14 14.38
C ASP A 44 -9.35 -0.53 15.34
N GLN A 45 -9.76 0.51 16.06
CA GLN A 45 -8.88 1.27 16.95
C GLN A 45 -8.43 0.44 18.15
N ASP A 46 -9.28 -0.45 18.64
CA ASP A 46 -8.96 -1.30 19.78
C ASP A 46 -7.90 -2.34 19.38
N ALA A 47 -8.06 -2.97 18.23
CA ALA A 47 -7.07 -3.90 17.68
C ALA A 47 -5.73 -3.21 17.37
N LEU A 48 -5.76 -1.97 16.90
CA LEU A 48 -4.54 -1.18 16.68
C LEU A 48 -3.85 -0.80 17.98
N ALA A 49 -4.61 -0.44 19.02
CA ALA A 49 -4.07 -0.13 20.35
C ALA A 49 -3.39 -1.37 20.95
N GLU A 50 -4.05 -2.55 20.88
CA GLU A 50 -3.45 -3.82 21.30
C GLU A 50 -2.15 -4.13 20.55
N ALA A 51 -2.12 -3.95 19.23
CA ALA A 51 -0.93 -4.18 18.44
C ALA A 51 0.23 -3.21 18.80
N ARG A 52 -0.08 -1.96 19.13
CA ARG A 52 0.92 -0.97 19.58
C ARG A 52 1.47 -1.30 20.97
N LEU A 53 0.59 -1.70 21.91
CA LEU A 53 1.04 -2.14 23.24
C LEU A 53 1.94 -3.37 23.14
N TRP A 54 1.55 -4.34 22.31
CA TRP A 54 2.38 -5.50 22.02
C TRP A 54 3.75 -5.09 21.47
N TYR A 55 3.81 -4.18 20.50
CA TYR A 55 5.06 -3.74 19.90
C TYR A 55 6.00 -3.06 20.92
N ASN A 56 5.44 -2.26 21.83
CA ASN A 56 6.23 -1.57 22.87
C ASN A 56 6.78 -2.55 23.93
N SER A 57 6.12 -3.67 24.17
CA SER A 57 6.54 -4.72 25.09
C SER A 57 7.26 -5.89 24.41
N PHE A 58 7.42 -5.82 23.07
CA PHE A 58 7.97 -6.92 22.30
C PHE A 58 9.44 -7.16 22.60
N ASP A 59 9.74 -8.42 22.96
CA ASP A 59 11.10 -8.94 23.05
C ASP A 59 11.29 -10.12 22.08
N ALA A 60 12.39 -10.10 21.37
CA ALA A 60 12.74 -11.15 20.40
C ALA A 60 12.88 -12.55 21.04
N SER A 61 13.09 -12.64 22.37
CA SER A 61 13.14 -13.90 23.09
C SER A 61 11.78 -14.61 23.17
N GLN A 62 10.67 -13.86 23.07
CA GLN A 62 9.30 -14.40 23.12
C GLN A 62 8.92 -15.18 21.86
N LEU A 63 9.63 -14.95 20.75
CA LEU A 63 9.33 -15.65 19.51
C LEU A 63 9.75 -17.12 19.58
N PRO A 64 8.96 -18.04 19.03
CA PRO A 64 9.28 -19.45 18.99
C PRO A 64 10.58 -19.71 18.24
N LYS A 65 11.38 -20.63 18.76
CA LYS A 65 12.67 -21.00 18.15
C LYS A 65 12.50 -21.81 16.88
N GLY A 66 11.39 -22.56 16.77
CA GLY A 66 11.12 -23.47 15.67
C GLY A 66 12.05 -24.67 15.60
N ASN A 67 11.81 -25.53 14.63
CA ASN A 67 12.65 -26.70 14.35
C ASN A 67 13.68 -26.36 13.27
N THR A 68 14.96 -26.60 13.55
CA THR A 68 16.04 -26.32 12.59
C THR A 68 16.69 -27.61 12.12
N THR A 69 16.73 -27.76 10.80
CA THR A 69 17.46 -28.83 10.11
C THR A 69 18.66 -28.25 9.37
N TYR A 70 19.72 -29.03 9.24
CA TYR A 70 20.91 -28.63 8.53
C TYR A 70 21.07 -29.43 7.25
N ALA A 71 21.48 -28.76 6.19
CA ALA A 71 21.70 -29.34 4.88
C ALA A 71 23.01 -28.81 4.28
N ARG A 72 23.47 -29.45 3.24
CA ARG A 72 24.61 -28.94 2.47
C ARG A 72 24.18 -27.68 1.70
N SER A 73 25.08 -26.71 1.68
CA SER A 73 24.85 -25.49 0.90
C SER A 73 24.92 -25.82 -0.59
N SER A 74 24.06 -25.17 -1.37
CA SER A 74 24.07 -25.24 -2.84
C SER A 74 24.75 -23.99 -3.39
N GLY A 75 25.67 -24.15 -4.34
CA GLY A 75 26.31 -23.03 -5.01
C GLY A 75 27.72 -23.31 -5.47
N PRO A 76 28.33 -22.42 -6.26
CA PRO A 76 29.74 -22.53 -6.64
C PRO A 76 30.59 -22.35 -5.38
N GLY A 77 31.36 -23.37 -5.03
CA GLY A 77 32.23 -23.35 -3.87
C GLY A 77 33.22 -24.53 -3.87
N GLY A 78 34.23 -24.42 -3.02
CA GLY A 78 35.24 -25.46 -2.84
C GLY A 78 34.72 -26.67 -2.07
N GLN A 79 35.62 -27.61 -1.77
CA GLN A 79 35.28 -28.87 -1.10
C GLN A 79 34.54 -28.68 0.24
N HIS A 80 34.84 -27.61 0.98
CA HIS A 80 34.19 -27.33 2.27
C HIS A 80 32.69 -27.10 2.13
N VAL A 81 32.27 -26.30 1.13
CA VAL A 81 30.85 -25.97 0.88
C VAL A 81 30.07 -27.22 0.48
N ASN A 82 30.70 -28.11 -0.27
CA ASN A 82 30.03 -29.29 -0.80
C ASN A 82 30.00 -30.48 0.19
N LYS A 83 30.89 -30.48 1.20
CA LYS A 83 31.00 -31.58 2.18
C LYS A 83 30.34 -31.26 3.52
N THR A 84 30.26 -29.98 3.91
CA THR A 84 29.74 -29.60 5.23
C THR A 84 28.29 -29.13 5.16
N GLU A 85 27.48 -29.55 6.12
CA GLU A 85 26.07 -29.16 6.26
C GLU A 85 25.96 -27.88 7.03
N THR A 86 26.23 -26.74 6.39
CA THR A 86 26.20 -25.41 7.02
C THR A 86 24.92 -24.66 6.78
N LYS A 87 24.16 -25.00 5.75
CA LYS A 87 22.86 -24.38 5.48
C LYS A 87 21.88 -24.74 6.60
N ALA A 88 21.34 -23.74 7.27
CA ALA A 88 20.27 -23.88 8.26
C ALA A 88 18.91 -23.63 7.62
N ILE A 89 17.97 -24.54 7.86
CA ILE A 89 16.58 -24.42 7.46
C ILE A 89 15.74 -24.48 8.73
N THR A 90 15.08 -23.38 9.08
CA THR A 90 14.26 -23.27 10.29
C THR A 90 12.79 -23.22 9.91
N VAL A 91 12.01 -24.12 10.45
CA VAL A 91 10.56 -24.24 10.24
C VAL A 91 9.86 -23.90 11.54
N ILE A 92 8.97 -22.91 11.49
CA ILE A 92 8.24 -22.42 12.64
C ILE A 92 6.75 -22.63 12.38
N PRO A 93 6.05 -23.44 13.20
CA PRO A 93 4.61 -23.62 13.07
C PRO A 93 3.88 -22.29 13.27
N VAL A 94 2.97 -21.95 12.35
CA VAL A 94 2.19 -20.70 12.44
C VAL A 94 1.40 -20.65 13.74
N LYS A 95 0.86 -21.78 14.21
CA LYS A 95 0.12 -21.88 15.47
C LYS A 95 0.90 -21.34 16.67
N GLU A 96 2.18 -21.70 16.79
CA GLU A 96 3.04 -21.22 17.89
C GLU A 96 3.33 -19.72 17.76
N LEU A 97 3.53 -19.23 16.54
CA LEU A 97 3.76 -17.83 16.28
C LEU A 97 2.52 -16.98 16.58
N LEU A 98 1.34 -17.44 16.15
CA LEU A 98 0.07 -16.73 16.41
C LEU A 98 -0.30 -16.65 17.89
N ALA A 99 0.19 -17.56 18.73
CA ALA A 99 -0.02 -17.51 20.18
C ALA A 99 0.69 -16.30 20.84
N VAL A 100 1.76 -15.79 20.23
CA VAL A 100 2.56 -14.66 20.71
C VAL A 100 2.14 -13.34 20.08
N LEU A 101 1.53 -13.38 18.88
CA LEU A 101 1.19 -12.20 18.09
C LEU A 101 -0.26 -11.75 18.36
N PRO A 102 -0.53 -10.43 18.34
CA PRO A 102 -1.90 -9.92 18.40
C PRO A 102 -2.72 -10.39 17.19
N LYS A 103 -4.02 -10.61 17.40
CA LYS A 103 -4.95 -11.14 16.38
C LYS A 103 -4.93 -10.33 15.09
N TYR A 104 -4.72 -9.03 15.19
CA TYR A 104 -4.64 -8.11 14.05
C TYR A 104 -3.58 -8.50 13.01
N LEU A 105 -2.46 -9.12 13.44
CA LEU A 105 -1.37 -9.52 12.55
C LEU A 105 -1.53 -10.94 11.96
N HIS A 106 -2.49 -11.74 12.45
CA HIS A 106 -2.60 -13.16 12.09
C HIS A 106 -2.82 -13.40 10.59
N SER A 107 -3.63 -12.59 9.93
CA SER A 107 -3.90 -12.73 8.49
C SER A 107 -2.67 -12.46 7.65
N ALA A 108 -1.86 -11.47 8.04
CA ALA A 108 -0.67 -11.08 7.31
C ALA A 108 0.48 -12.07 7.46
N VAL A 109 0.56 -12.78 8.59
CA VAL A 109 1.55 -13.86 8.76
C VAL A 109 1.37 -14.94 7.69
N ARG A 110 0.13 -15.30 7.36
CA ARG A 110 -0.17 -16.27 6.29
C ARG A 110 0.01 -15.71 4.87
N SER A 111 0.09 -14.39 4.75
CA SER A 111 0.40 -13.72 3.46
C SER A 111 1.91 -13.50 3.27
N SER A 112 2.74 -13.88 4.24
CA SER A 112 4.19 -13.73 4.18
C SER A 112 4.80 -14.57 3.06
N LYS A 113 5.88 -14.06 2.45
CA LYS A 113 6.70 -14.79 1.46
C LYS A 113 7.37 -16.07 1.99
N TYR A 114 7.47 -16.19 3.31
CA TYR A 114 8.05 -17.36 3.98
C TYR A 114 7.01 -18.43 4.33
N TYR A 115 5.74 -18.13 4.08
CA TYR A 115 4.67 -19.06 4.42
C TYR A 115 4.63 -20.28 3.50
N THR A 116 4.53 -21.43 4.11
CA THR A 116 4.41 -22.74 3.44
C THR A 116 3.06 -23.36 3.78
N ALA A 117 2.13 -23.31 2.82
CA ALA A 117 0.74 -23.76 3.03
C ALA A 117 0.63 -25.24 3.38
N GLY A 118 1.52 -26.10 2.86
CA GLY A 118 1.47 -27.54 3.10
C GLY A 118 1.58 -27.94 4.57
N ASN A 119 2.35 -27.19 5.36
CA ASN A 119 2.62 -27.50 6.77
C ASN A 119 2.12 -26.41 7.73
N ASP A 120 1.37 -25.41 7.24
CA ASP A 120 0.98 -24.20 8.00
C ASP A 120 2.14 -23.65 8.83
N SER A 121 3.27 -23.38 8.18
CA SER A 121 4.51 -23.00 8.81
C SER A 121 5.23 -21.88 8.06
N LEU A 122 6.09 -21.12 8.76
CA LEU A 122 7.04 -20.22 8.14
C LEU A 122 8.39 -20.94 8.00
N THR A 123 8.93 -20.93 6.78
CA THR A 123 10.21 -21.59 6.48
C THR A 123 11.28 -20.57 6.13
N PHE A 124 12.32 -20.50 6.95
CA PHE A 124 13.48 -19.64 6.74
C PHE A 124 14.70 -20.47 6.37
N SER A 125 15.48 -20.01 5.41
CA SER A 125 16.75 -20.65 5.05
C SER A 125 17.90 -19.65 5.01
N ALA A 126 19.05 -20.02 5.57
CA ALA A 126 20.28 -19.25 5.51
C ALA A 126 21.47 -20.15 5.19
N GLN A 127 22.33 -19.68 4.31
CA GLN A 127 23.56 -20.36 3.88
C GLN A 127 24.73 -19.37 3.64
N ALA A 128 24.62 -18.17 4.17
CA ALA A 128 25.60 -17.08 3.94
C ALA A 128 26.92 -17.33 4.69
N HIS A 129 26.85 -17.99 5.82
CA HIS A 129 27.99 -18.17 6.72
C HIS A 129 28.56 -19.60 6.68
N ARG A 130 29.86 -19.72 7.04
CA ARG A 130 30.52 -21.04 7.20
C ARG A 130 30.08 -21.78 8.46
N SER A 131 29.55 -21.06 9.44
CA SER A 131 29.08 -21.60 10.71
C SER A 131 27.60 -21.92 10.70
N ARG A 132 27.21 -23.09 11.22
CA ARG A 132 25.83 -23.48 11.44
C ARG A 132 25.08 -22.53 12.38
N SER A 133 25.77 -22.13 13.48
CA SER A 133 25.19 -21.21 14.46
C SER A 133 24.91 -19.84 13.83
N ALA A 134 25.84 -19.30 13.06
CA ALA A 134 25.67 -18.00 12.40
C ALA A 134 24.51 -18.03 11.38
N ASN A 135 24.31 -19.14 10.66
CA ASN A 135 23.16 -19.30 9.77
C ASN A 135 21.83 -19.47 10.54
N LEU A 136 21.86 -20.09 11.72
CA LEU A 136 20.71 -20.16 12.60
C LEU A 136 20.31 -18.77 13.12
N ASP A 137 21.28 -17.98 13.57
CA ASP A 137 21.07 -16.61 14.03
C ASP A 137 20.52 -15.72 12.91
N GLU A 138 21.00 -15.93 11.70
CA GLU A 138 20.48 -15.24 10.51
C GLU A 138 19.01 -15.59 10.23
N ASN A 139 18.61 -16.86 10.36
CA ASN A 139 17.21 -17.25 10.25
C ASN A 139 16.35 -16.59 11.34
N ARG A 140 16.89 -16.47 12.55
CA ARG A 140 16.21 -15.78 13.66
C ARG A 140 16.05 -14.28 13.38
N ARG A 141 17.05 -13.62 12.81
CA ARG A 141 16.94 -12.22 12.36
C ARG A 141 15.86 -12.07 11.30
N LYS A 142 15.83 -12.94 10.29
CA LYS A 142 14.82 -12.93 9.25
C LYS A 142 13.40 -13.07 9.80
N LEU A 143 13.21 -13.91 10.82
CA LEU A 143 11.91 -14.01 11.51
C LEU A 143 11.54 -12.70 12.19
N ILE A 144 12.46 -12.10 12.95
CA ILE A 144 12.22 -10.83 13.64
C ILE A 144 11.90 -9.73 12.62
N ASP A 145 12.70 -9.62 11.57
CA ASP A 145 12.53 -8.60 10.53
C ASP A 145 11.19 -8.76 9.81
N GLU A 146 10.75 -10.00 9.55
CA GLU A 146 9.46 -10.29 8.93
C GLU A 146 8.30 -9.89 9.84
N VAL A 147 8.32 -10.27 11.10
CA VAL A 147 7.28 -9.92 12.09
C VAL A 147 7.20 -8.40 12.26
N MET A 148 8.35 -7.72 12.38
CA MET A 148 8.41 -6.26 12.46
C MET A 148 7.96 -5.59 11.17
N GLY A 149 8.28 -6.18 10.02
CA GLY A 149 7.83 -5.72 8.71
C GLY A 149 6.31 -5.77 8.59
N ILE A 150 5.71 -6.89 8.97
CA ILE A 150 4.25 -7.08 9.00
C ILE A 150 3.58 -6.04 9.92
N TYR A 151 4.13 -5.85 11.13
CA TYR A 151 3.61 -4.85 12.05
C TYR A 151 3.64 -3.45 11.44
N ARG A 152 4.78 -3.02 10.88
CA ARG A 152 4.94 -1.68 10.28
C ARG A 152 4.02 -1.44 9.08
N GLN A 153 3.72 -2.49 8.31
CA GLN A 153 2.83 -2.40 7.15
C GLN A 153 1.37 -2.25 7.56
N LEU A 154 0.94 -2.96 8.59
CA LEU A 154 -0.46 -3.00 9.02
C LEU A 154 -0.81 -1.92 10.04
N THR A 155 0.14 -1.52 10.89
CA THR A 155 -0.11 -0.58 11.97
C THR A 155 0.40 0.81 11.60
N PRO A 156 -0.48 1.70 11.13
CA PRO A 156 -0.09 3.07 10.84
C PRO A 156 0.34 3.79 12.13
N ALA A 157 1.31 4.67 11.99
CA ALA A 157 1.72 5.53 13.09
C ALA A 157 0.55 6.44 13.51
N GLU A 158 0.45 6.73 14.80
CA GLU A 158 -0.55 7.67 15.30
C GLU A 158 -0.37 9.04 14.66
N THR A 159 -1.50 9.60 14.21
CA THR A 159 -1.48 10.97 13.69
C THR A 159 -1.26 11.93 14.85
N SER A 160 -0.14 12.66 14.85
CA SER A 160 0.18 13.59 15.92
C SER A 160 -0.92 14.64 16.11
N ALA A 161 -1.10 15.10 17.37
CA ALA A 161 -2.08 16.14 17.70
C ALA A 161 -1.87 17.42 16.87
N GLU A 162 -0.62 17.78 16.57
CA GLU A 162 -0.28 18.92 15.70
C GLU A 162 -0.77 18.73 14.27
N LYS A 163 -0.60 17.55 13.69
CA LYS A 163 -1.14 17.24 12.35
C LYS A 163 -2.65 17.30 12.34
N LYS A 164 -3.32 16.73 13.35
CA LYS A 164 -4.78 16.78 13.48
C LYS A 164 -5.25 18.25 13.54
N LYS A 165 -4.62 19.07 14.38
CA LYS A 165 -4.92 20.50 14.51
C LYS A 165 -4.68 21.25 13.18
N LYS A 166 -3.55 21.03 12.53
CA LYS A 166 -3.25 21.64 11.23
C LYS A 166 -4.32 21.33 10.17
N HIS A 167 -4.80 20.08 10.10
CA HIS A 167 -5.86 19.72 9.17
C HIS A 167 -7.20 20.38 9.53
N GLN A 168 -7.55 20.45 10.80
CA GLN A 168 -8.73 21.16 11.27
C GLN A 168 -8.67 22.66 10.92
N ASP A 169 -7.53 23.30 11.10
CA ASP A 169 -7.34 24.72 10.75
C ASP A 169 -7.46 24.95 9.24
N ILE A 170 -6.93 24.03 8.42
CA ILE A 170 -7.07 24.11 6.96
C ILE A 170 -8.55 23.95 6.56
N GLU A 171 -9.25 22.97 7.11
CA GLU A 171 -10.67 22.74 6.84
C GLU A 171 -11.52 23.95 7.25
N LYS A 172 -11.25 24.52 8.42
CA LYS A 172 -11.92 25.74 8.92
C LYS A 172 -11.72 26.93 7.99
N ARG A 173 -10.48 27.23 7.60
CA ARG A 173 -10.17 28.31 6.65
C ARG A 173 -10.86 28.10 5.30
N PHE A 174 -10.86 26.87 4.80
CA PHE A 174 -11.55 26.55 3.57
C PHE A 174 -13.07 26.75 3.66
N HIS A 175 -13.66 26.34 4.78
CA HIS A 175 -15.08 26.56 5.03
C HIS A 175 -15.42 28.04 5.10
N GLU A 176 -14.63 28.84 5.81
CA GLU A 176 -14.78 30.28 5.92
C GLU A 176 -14.69 30.98 4.55
N ALA A 177 -13.66 30.65 3.75
CA ALA A 177 -13.51 31.16 2.40
C ALA A 177 -14.72 30.84 1.52
N ARG A 178 -15.20 29.59 1.56
CA ARG A 178 -16.39 29.16 0.81
C ARG A 178 -17.65 29.95 1.22
N VAL A 179 -17.80 30.23 2.51
CA VAL A 179 -18.94 31.03 3.01
C VAL A 179 -18.82 32.48 2.53
N GLN A 180 -17.64 33.06 2.55
CA GLN A 180 -17.40 34.42 2.02
C GLN A 180 -17.69 34.51 0.52
N ASP A 181 -17.24 33.53 -0.28
CA ASP A 181 -17.52 33.45 -1.72
C ASP A 181 -19.03 33.36 -2.00
N LYS A 182 -19.75 32.56 -1.20
CA LYS A 182 -21.22 32.49 -1.31
C LYS A 182 -21.90 33.80 -1.00
N LYS A 183 -21.46 34.50 0.07
CA LYS A 183 -22.01 35.81 0.43
C LYS A 183 -21.73 36.85 -0.65
N TYR A 184 -20.51 36.88 -1.19
CA TYR A 184 -20.13 37.77 -2.29
C TYR A 184 -20.97 37.53 -3.53
N ASN A 185 -21.11 36.26 -3.94
CA ASN A 185 -21.93 35.88 -5.10
C ASN A 185 -23.41 36.16 -4.90
N SER A 186 -23.92 36.04 -3.66
CA SER A 186 -25.31 36.40 -3.33
C SER A 186 -25.51 37.91 -3.43
N ALA A 187 -24.63 38.73 -2.86
CA ALA A 187 -24.68 40.18 -2.95
C ALA A 187 -24.62 40.65 -4.42
N LYS A 188 -23.72 40.07 -5.24
CA LYS A 188 -23.63 40.37 -6.67
C LYS A 188 -24.91 40.02 -7.43
N LYS A 189 -25.61 38.92 -7.05
CA LYS A 189 -26.91 38.60 -7.65
C LYS A 189 -28.01 39.60 -7.24
N GLN A 190 -28.02 40.03 -5.99
CA GLN A 190 -28.99 41.03 -5.48
C GLN A 190 -28.80 42.38 -6.17
N SER A 191 -27.56 42.87 -6.32
CA SER A 191 -27.29 44.11 -7.03
C SER A 191 -27.76 44.11 -8.50
N ARG A 192 -27.80 42.93 -9.15
CA ARG A 192 -28.30 42.82 -10.54
C ARG A 192 -29.82 42.79 -10.66
N ARG A 193 -30.56 42.55 -9.57
CA ARG A 193 -32.02 42.51 -9.60
C ARG A 193 -32.70 43.86 -9.58
N GLY A 194 -31.94 44.92 -9.31
CA GLY A 194 -32.47 46.29 -9.15
C GLY A 194 -33.28 46.48 -7.86
N PRO A 195 -33.65 47.72 -7.52
CA PRO A 195 -34.58 47.99 -6.43
C PRO A 195 -35.93 47.37 -6.78
N GLN A 196 -36.52 46.63 -5.86
CA GLN A 196 -37.92 46.22 -5.95
C GLN A 196 -38.77 47.44 -5.51
N GLU A 197 -39.48 48.01 -6.46
CA GLU A 197 -40.52 48.99 -6.15
C GLU A 197 -41.67 48.36 -5.35
#